data_cbcf55aba629d98a2587d8c845078a28
#
_entry.id   cbcf55aba629d98a2587d8c845078a28
#
_cell.length_a   1.000
_cell.length_b   1.000
_cell.length_c   1.000
_cell.angle_alpha   90.00
_cell.angle_beta   90.00
_cell.angle_gamma   90.00
#
_symmetry.space_group_name_H-M   'P 1'
#
loop_
_entity.id
_entity.type
_entity.pdbx_description
1 polymer ?
#
loop_
_entity_poly.entity_id
_entity_poly.type
_entity_poly.pdbx_seq_one_letter_code
_entity_poly.pdbx_strand_id
1 'polypeptide(L)'
;MIMRKKVLIIDDEVDLCLLMKSYFLRKNYEVYIAHTLADGMNRLNQIAPDYLFIDYNLPDGLGWERLPEMYQKFPHTHFHLISAFRPTMPDDLDGSKLTVWEKPISLKALDHFF
;
A
#
# COMPACT_ATOMS: atom_id res chain seq x y z
N MET A 1 11.62 -0.23 24.71
CA MET A 1 11.56 0.45 23.39
C MET A 1 10.30 0.04 22.65
N ILE A 2 9.53 1.00 22.20
CA ILE A 2 8.32 0.73 21.44
C ILE A 2 8.69 0.68 19.96
N MET A 3 8.43 -0.47 19.34
CA MET A 3 8.60 -0.62 17.90
C MET A 3 7.33 -0.17 17.20
N ARG A 4 7.46 0.81 16.31
CA ARG A 4 6.34 1.29 15.50
C ARG A 4 6.17 0.41 14.28
N LYS A 5 4.91 0.18 13.91
CA LYS A 5 4.61 -0.43 12.62
C LYS A 5 4.91 0.54 11.50
N LYS A 6 5.33 0.02 10.37
CA LYS A 6 5.73 0.80 9.20
C LYS A 6 4.71 0.62 8.09
N VAL A 7 4.31 1.73 7.48
CA VAL A 7 3.43 1.72 6.31
C VAL A 7 4.12 2.47 5.16
N LEU A 8 4.11 1.85 3.99
CA LEU A 8 4.57 2.46 2.74
C LEU A 8 3.38 2.68 1.83
N ILE A 9 3.24 3.91 1.32
CA ILE A 9 2.14 4.29 0.43
C ILE A 9 2.74 4.64 -0.92
N ILE A 10 2.36 3.90 -1.96
CA ILE A 10 2.81 4.12 -3.33
C ILE A 10 1.62 4.58 -4.16
N ASP A 11 1.49 5.88 -4.37
CA ASP A 11 0.39 6.48 -5.11
C ASP A 11 0.84 7.83 -5.66
N ASP A 12 0.45 8.16 -6.89
CA ASP A 12 0.83 9.42 -7.51
C ASP A 12 -0.09 10.59 -7.14
N GLU A 13 -1.19 10.32 -6.45
CA GLU A 13 -2.08 11.38 -5.96
C GLU A 13 -1.53 11.94 -4.64
N VAL A 14 -0.94 13.12 -4.72
CA VAL A 14 -0.29 13.77 -3.58
C VAL A 14 -1.26 13.99 -2.43
N ASP A 15 -2.48 14.45 -2.73
CA ASP A 15 -3.47 14.75 -1.70
C ASP A 15 -3.90 13.49 -0.93
N LEU A 16 -4.09 12.38 -1.63
CA LEU A 16 -4.42 11.10 -0.99
C LEU A 16 -3.29 10.63 -0.09
N CYS A 17 -2.05 10.75 -0.57
CA CYS A 17 -0.88 10.39 0.23
C CYS A 17 -0.78 11.22 1.51
N LEU A 18 -1.05 12.52 1.44
CA LEU A 18 -1.03 13.40 2.60
C LEU A 18 -2.14 13.06 3.60
N LEU A 19 -3.32 12.74 3.10
CA LEU A 19 -4.44 12.33 3.93
C LEU A 19 -4.11 11.06 4.71
N MET A 20 -3.61 10.06 4.01
CA MET A 20 -3.25 8.78 4.61
C MET A 20 -2.06 8.91 5.57
N LYS A 21 -1.07 9.70 5.21
CA LYS A 21 0.07 9.99 6.08
C LYS A 21 -0.40 10.59 7.40
N SER A 22 -1.25 11.61 7.34
CA SER A 22 -1.79 12.25 8.54
C SER A 22 -2.54 11.24 9.41
N TYR A 23 -3.32 10.37 8.79
CA TYR A 23 -4.07 9.34 9.49
C TYR A 23 -3.14 8.38 10.25
N PHE A 24 -2.14 7.83 9.55
CA PHE A 24 -1.25 6.82 10.15
C PHE A 24 -0.29 7.43 11.17
N LEU A 25 0.14 8.67 10.98
CA LEU A 25 0.96 9.36 11.98
C LEU A 25 0.22 9.52 13.29
N ARG A 26 -1.08 9.83 13.24
CA ARG A 26 -1.90 9.92 14.46
C ARG A 26 -2.06 8.57 15.15
N LYS A 27 -1.96 7.48 14.40
CA LYS A 27 -1.98 6.13 14.97
C LYS A 27 -0.59 5.64 15.39
N ASN A 28 0.39 6.51 15.36
CA ASN A 28 1.77 6.23 15.77
C ASN A 28 2.52 5.24 14.87
N TYR A 29 2.21 5.24 13.58
CA TYR A 29 2.95 4.49 12.57
C TYR A 29 4.10 5.31 12.02
N GLU A 30 5.16 4.63 11.57
CA GLU A 30 6.16 5.24 10.68
C GLU A 30 5.61 5.20 9.26
N VAL A 31 5.58 6.36 8.58
CA VAL A 31 4.96 6.50 7.27
C VAL A 31 5.99 6.88 6.22
N TYR A 32 5.97 6.16 5.11
CA TYR A 32 6.82 6.39 3.95
C TYR A 32 5.95 6.51 2.71
N ILE A 33 6.33 7.39 1.79
CA ILE A 33 5.55 7.68 0.59
C ILE A 33 6.45 7.63 -0.63
N ALA A 34 5.93 7.02 -1.70
CA ALA A 34 6.52 7.07 -3.03
C ALA A 34 5.42 7.37 -4.04
N HIS A 35 5.74 8.08 -5.11
CA HIS A 35 4.77 8.50 -6.11
C HIS A 35 4.90 7.77 -7.44
N THR A 36 5.91 6.93 -7.58
CA THR A 36 6.12 6.09 -8.76
C THR A 36 6.38 4.66 -8.35
N LEU A 37 6.19 3.74 -9.30
CA LEU A 37 6.44 2.33 -9.06
C LEU A 37 7.93 2.07 -8.79
N ALA A 38 8.82 2.69 -9.58
CA ALA A 38 10.27 2.51 -9.41
C ALA A 38 10.74 2.97 -8.03
N ASP A 39 10.32 4.17 -7.59
CA ASP A 39 10.68 4.68 -6.26
C ASP A 39 10.05 3.83 -5.17
N GLY A 40 8.81 3.39 -5.37
CA GLY A 40 8.11 2.53 -4.44
C GLY A 40 8.82 1.20 -4.23
N MET A 41 9.29 0.58 -5.30
CA MET A 41 10.04 -0.69 -5.20
C MET A 41 11.37 -0.51 -4.47
N ASN A 42 12.06 0.61 -4.70
CA ASN A 42 13.28 0.92 -3.95
C ASN A 42 13.00 1.08 -2.47
N ARG A 43 11.94 1.81 -2.12
CA ARG A 43 11.53 2.00 -0.73
C ARG A 43 11.12 0.68 -0.07
N LEU A 44 10.38 -0.14 -0.78
CA LEU A 44 9.94 -1.45 -0.29
C LEU A 44 11.14 -2.31 0.13
N ASN A 45 12.17 -2.35 -0.71
CA ASN A 45 13.39 -3.11 -0.42
C ASN A 45 14.16 -2.57 0.79
N GLN A 46 14.13 -1.26 1.01
CA GLN A 46 14.84 -0.62 2.12
C GLN A 46 14.11 -0.76 3.45
N ILE A 47 12.77 -0.70 3.41
CA ILE A 47 11.95 -0.52 4.60
C ILE A 47 11.38 -1.83 5.11
N ALA A 48 11.02 -2.75 4.20
CA ALA A 48 10.28 -3.98 4.52
C ALA A 48 9.07 -3.67 5.43
N PRO A 49 8.06 -2.92 4.93
CA PRO A 49 6.99 -2.42 5.77
C PRO A 49 6.05 -3.52 6.26
N ASP A 50 5.31 -3.23 7.32
CA ASP A 50 4.22 -4.10 7.80
C ASP A 50 3.02 -4.02 6.87
N TYR A 51 2.74 -2.81 6.34
CA TYR A 51 1.63 -2.55 5.43
C TYR A 51 2.12 -1.79 4.21
N LEU A 52 1.70 -2.24 3.03
CA LEU A 52 1.96 -1.57 1.76
C LEU A 52 0.65 -1.22 1.10
N PHE A 53 0.42 0.08 0.84
CA PHE A 53 -0.66 0.55 -0.02
C PHE A 53 -0.06 0.85 -1.39
N ILE A 54 -0.62 0.28 -2.45
CA ILE A 54 -0.13 0.50 -3.81
C ILE A 54 -1.29 0.79 -4.75
N ASP A 55 -1.18 1.86 -5.53
CA ASP A 55 -2.16 2.20 -6.55
C ASP A 55 -2.10 1.18 -7.69
N TYR A 56 -3.27 0.80 -8.18
CA TYR A 56 -3.39 -0.09 -9.33
C TYR A 56 -2.66 0.47 -10.56
N ASN A 57 -2.78 1.78 -10.79
CA ASN A 57 -2.27 2.43 -11.99
C ASN A 57 -1.33 3.59 -11.62
N LEU A 58 -0.04 3.38 -11.81
CA LEU A 58 0.99 4.38 -11.53
C LEU A 58 1.55 4.94 -12.84
N PRO A 59 2.23 6.11 -12.81
CA PRO A 59 2.76 6.73 -14.04
C PRO A 59 3.70 5.83 -14.83
N ASP A 60 4.45 4.96 -14.15
CA ASP A 60 5.48 4.12 -14.74
C ASP A 60 5.12 2.63 -14.76
N GLY A 61 3.85 2.27 -14.50
CA GLY A 61 3.41 0.89 -14.63
C GLY A 61 2.18 0.55 -13.81
N LEU A 62 1.68 -0.66 -14.00
CA LEU A 62 0.54 -1.16 -13.26
C LEU A 62 1.03 -1.82 -11.96
N GLY A 63 0.65 -1.21 -10.83
CA GLY A 63 1.10 -1.69 -9.52
C GLY A 63 0.69 -3.13 -9.24
N TRP A 64 -0.52 -3.51 -9.66
CA TRP A 64 -1.04 -4.86 -9.37
C TRP A 64 -0.23 -5.97 -10.07
N GLU A 65 0.42 -5.68 -11.19
CA GLU A 65 1.23 -6.68 -11.91
C GLU A 65 2.48 -7.08 -11.13
N ARG A 66 2.92 -6.24 -10.19
CA ARG A 66 4.09 -6.48 -9.37
C ARG A 66 3.78 -7.24 -8.07
N LEU A 67 2.50 -7.44 -7.76
CA LEU A 67 2.09 -8.07 -6.50
C LEU A 67 2.61 -9.51 -6.33
N PRO A 68 2.59 -10.39 -7.35
CA PRO A 68 3.09 -11.75 -7.16
C PRO A 68 4.54 -11.81 -6.68
N GLU A 69 5.43 -11.00 -7.28
CA GLU A 69 6.83 -10.97 -6.85
C GLU A 69 7.00 -10.34 -5.48
N MET A 70 6.20 -9.32 -5.15
CA MET A 70 6.21 -8.71 -3.83
C MET A 70 5.78 -9.69 -2.74
N TYR A 71 4.75 -10.50 -3.03
CA TYR A 71 4.26 -11.53 -2.11
C TYR A 71 5.36 -12.51 -1.73
N GLN A 72 6.11 -12.98 -2.73
CA GLN A 72 7.16 -13.95 -2.50
C GLN A 72 8.32 -13.36 -1.71
N LYS A 73 8.66 -12.10 -2.01
CA LYS A 73 9.83 -11.45 -1.41
C LYS A 73 9.55 -10.89 -0.02
N PHE A 74 8.29 -10.49 0.24
CA PHE A 74 7.91 -9.84 1.50
C PHE A 74 6.74 -10.57 2.15
N PRO A 75 6.96 -11.80 2.67
CA PRO A 75 5.86 -12.64 3.17
C PRO A 75 5.19 -12.09 4.43
N HIS A 76 5.81 -11.16 5.14
CA HIS A 76 5.24 -10.57 6.36
C HIS A 76 4.53 -9.25 6.12
N THR A 77 4.60 -8.72 4.92
CA THR A 77 3.90 -7.48 4.56
C THR A 77 2.46 -7.77 4.16
N HIS A 78 1.53 -7.01 4.71
CA HIS A 78 0.13 -7.05 4.26
C HIS A 78 -0.08 -6.01 3.17
N PHE A 79 -0.62 -6.45 2.04
CA PHE A 79 -0.74 -5.62 0.83
C PHE A 79 -2.15 -5.06 0.70
N HIS A 80 -2.23 -3.77 0.36
CA HIS A 80 -3.47 -3.04 0.13
C HIS A 80 -3.41 -2.42 -1.26
N LEU A 81 -4.24 -2.92 -2.17
CA LEU A 81 -4.34 -2.39 -3.52
C LEU A 81 -5.40 -1.30 -3.57
N ILE A 82 -5.05 -0.14 -4.08
CA ILE A 82 -5.96 0.99 -4.24
C ILE A 82 -6.32 1.13 -5.71
N SER A 83 -7.61 1.19 -6.02
CA SER A 83 -8.06 1.24 -7.41
C SER A 83 -9.34 2.06 -7.54
N ALA A 84 -9.49 2.72 -8.70
CA ALA A 84 -10.74 3.41 -9.05
C ALA A 84 -11.88 2.44 -9.38
N PHE A 85 -11.55 1.16 -9.58
CA PHE A 85 -12.51 0.11 -9.90
C PHE A 85 -12.06 -1.20 -9.25
N ARG A 86 -12.94 -2.19 -9.22
CA ARG A 86 -12.58 -3.51 -8.70
C ARG A 86 -11.91 -4.33 -9.79
N PRO A 87 -10.60 -4.56 -9.70
CA PRO A 87 -9.89 -5.32 -10.72
C PRO A 87 -10.14 -6.82 -10.58
N THR A 88 -9.95 -7.54 -11.70
CA THR A 88 -9.85 -9.00 -11.67
C THR A 88 -8.43 -9.36 -11.22
N MET A 89 -8.33 -10.09 -10.12
CA MET A 89 -7.03 -10.42 -9.54
C MET A 89 -6.48 -11.72 -10.15
N PRO A 90 -5.14 -11.86 -10.25
CA PRO A 90 -4.54 -13.13 -10.64
C PRO A 90 -4.90 -14.25 -9.66
N ASP A 91 -5.11 -15.46 -10.19
CA ASP A 91 -5.52 -16.62 -9.40
C ASP A 91 -4.45 -17.08 -8.40
N ASP A 92 -3.20 -16.73 -8.63
CA ASP A 92 -2.08 -17.14 -7.80
C ASP A 92 -1.85 -16.26 -6.57
N LEU A 93 -2.69 -15.24 -6.37
CA LEU A 93 -2.57 -14.37 -5.20
C LEU A 93 -3.40 -14.90 -4.04
N ASP A 94 -2.76 -14.98 -2.88
CA ASP A 94 -3.43 -15.34 -1.64
C ASP A 94 -4.19 -14.14 -1.08
N GLY A 95 -5.53 -14.23 -1.09
CA GLY A 95 -6.40 -13.17 -0.60
C GLY A 95 -6.26 -12.87 0.89
N SER A 96 -5.62 -13.74 1.66
CA SER A 96 -5.44 -13.52 3.10
C SER A 96 -4.50 -12.36 3.41
N LYS A 97 -3.62 -12.01 2.46
CA LYS A 97 -2.64 -10.92 2.61
C LYS A 97 -2.92 -9.72 1.74
N LEU A 98 -4.04 -9.72 1.02
CA LEU A 98 -4.40 -8.65 0.12
C LEU A 98 -5.77 -8.10 0.46
N THR A 99 -5.85 -6.78 0.61
CA THR A 99 -7.10 -6.05 0.72
C THR A 99 -7.21 -5.09 -0.46
N VAL A 100 -8.37 -5.03 -1.09
CA VAL A 100 -8.61 -4.11 -2.21
C VAL A 100 -9.47 -2.96 -1.72
N TRP A 101 -9.01 -1.74 -2.00
CA TRP A 101 -9.69 -0.50 -1.63
C TRP A 101 -10.14 0.21 -2.89
N GLU A 102 -11.43 0.49 -2.99
CA GLU A 102 -11.95 1.33 -4.07
C GLU A 102 -11.84 2.80 -3.70
N LYS A 103 -11.40 3.62 -4.66
CA LYS A 103 -11.37 5.07 -4.46
C LYS A 103 -12.79 5.65 -4.53
N PRO A 104 -13.11 6.69 -3.75
CA PRO A 104 -12.24 7.38 -2.80
C PRO A 104 -12.11 6.63 -1.47
N ILE A 105 -10.92 6.66 -0.89
CA ILE A 105 -10.69 6.08 0.44
C ILE A 105 -11.14 7.07 1.50
N SER A 106 -11.97 6.61 2.44
CA SER A 106 -12.43 7.43 3.56
C SER A 106 -11.67 7.08 4.84
N LEU A 107 -11.53 8.06 5.72
CA LEU A 107 -10.95 7.82 7.05
C LEU A 107 -11.75 6.80 7.85
N LYS A 108 -13.07 6.81 7.68
CA LYS A 108 -13.95 5.85 8.34
C LYS A 108 -13.64 4.41 7.89
N ALA A 109 -13.39 4.21 6.60
CA ALA A 109 -13.02 2.89 6.08
C ALA A 109 -11.68 2.43 6.63
N LEU A 110 -10.70 3.34 6.71
CA LEU A 110 -9.41 3.04 7.33
C LEU A 110 -9.57 2.65 8.81
N ASP A 111 -10.41 3.35 9.54
CA ASP A 111 -10.67 3.04 10.96
C ASP A 111 -11.30 1.67 11.16
N HIS A 112 -12.09 1.19 10.22
CA HIS A 112 -12.64 -0.16 10.29
C HIS A 112 -11.57 -1.23 10.19
N PHE A 113 -10.50 -0.96 9.44
CA PHE A 113 -9.42 -1.94 9.23
C PHE A 113 -8.30 -1.77 10.27
N PHE A 114 -7.95 -0.54 10.56
CA PHE A 114 -6.83 -0.18 11.44
C PHE A 114 -7.33 0.40 12.75
#